data_4fd60696885c16f9ad4f7c03a99dade7
#
_entry.id   4fd60696885c16f9ad4f7c03a99dade7
#
_cell.length_a   1.000
_cell.length_b   1.000
_cell.length_c   1.000
_cell.angle_alpha   90.00
_cell.angle_beta   90.00
_cell.angle_gamma   90.00
#
_symmetry.space_group_name_H-M   'P 1'
#
loop_
_entity.id
_entity.type
_entity.pdbx_description
1 polymer ?
#
loop_
_entity_poly.entity_id
_entity_poly.type
_entity_poly.pdbx_seq_one_letter_code
_entity_poly.pdbx_strand_id
1 'polypeptide(L)'
;MIQAVIKGAYNLLIGMGVTFKNMLSKPVTFQYPEQKRVMPDRYRGRHFLNRDEDGQERCIGCSLCSINCPVSCIHVVSAENDPNNPVSKGERYAEVYEINLLRCIYCGYCEEACPVDAVVLREHYELADYDRKTYIATKEDLLVYPEPNVFSVNFWATRTS
;
A
#
# COMPACT_ATOMS: atom_id res chain seq x y z
N MET A 1 -26.43 25.35 -45.80
CA MET A 1 -26.86 25.39 -44.40
C MET A 1 -27.60 24.10 -44.00
N ILE A 2 -28.65 23.70 -44.70
CA ILE A 2 -29.47 22.50 -44.41
C ILE A 2 -28.66 21.21 -44.42
N GLN A 3 -27.75 21.00 -45.37
CA GLN A 3 -26.90 19.81 -45.42
C GLN A 3 -25.96 19.67 -44.21
N ALA A 4 -25.45 20.78 -43.68
CA ALA A 4 -24.61 20.77 -42.46
C ALA A 4 -25.41 20.35 -41.21
N VAL A 5 -26.66 20.80 -41.12
CA VAL A 5 -27.58 20.41 -40.02
C VAL A 5 -27.91 18.93 -40.11
N ILE A 6 -28.25 18.42 -41.30
CA ILE A 6 -28.56 16.99 -41.49
C ILE A 6 -27.36 16.11 -41.14
N LYS A 7 -26.15 16.49 -41.58
CA LYS A 7 -24.91 15.76 -41.25
C LYS A 7 -24.62 15.79 -39.74
N GLY A 8 -24.87 16.93 -39.08
CA GLY A 8 -24.73 17.07 -37.64
C GLY A 8 -25.69 16.16 -36.88
N ALA A 9 -26.98 16.16 -37.26
CA ALA A 9 -27.99 15.30 -36.68
C ALA A 9 -27.65 13.80 -36.85
N TYR A 10 -27.20 13.42 -38.06
CA TYR A 10 -26.78 12.04 -38.33
C TYR A 10 -25.61 11.60 -37.45
N ASN A 11 -24.57 12.42 -37.29
CA ASN A 11 -23.43 12.11 -36.41
C ASN A 11 -23.83 12.00 -34.92
N LEU A 12 -24.77 12.83 -34.49
CA LEU A 12 -25.35 12.73 -33.11
C LEU A 12 -26.07 11.39 -32.96
N LEU A 13 -26.89 10.99 -33.89
CA LEU A 13 -27.63 9.70 -33.81
C LEU A 13 -26.68 8.51 -33.77
N ILE A 14 -25.57 8.54 -34.54
CA ILE A 14 -24.53 7.50 -34.48
C ILE A 14 -23.91 7.46 -33.06
N GLY A 15 -23.50 8.61 -32.55
CA GLY A 15 -22.93 8.69 -31.20
C GLY A 15 -23.88 8.17 -30.10
N MET A 16 -25.15 8.54 -30.19
CA MET A 16 -26.20 8.02 -29.28
C MET A 16 -26.38 6.51 -29.45
N GLY A 17 -26.32 5.98 -30.66
CA GLY A 17 -26.39 4.54 -30.93
C GLY A 17 -25.26 3.75 -30.28
N VAL A 18 -24.03 4.28 -30.29
CA VAL A 18 -22.86 3.67 -29.62
C VAL A 18 -23.04 3.63 -28.10
N THR A 19 -23.47 4.74 -27.50
CA THR A 19 -23.70 4.80 -26.05
C THR A 19 -24.86 3.89 -25.63
N PHE A 20 -25.93 3.86 -26.40
CA PHE A 20 -27.06 2.96 -26.17
C PHE A 20 -26.67 1.48 -26.24
N LYS A 21 -25.86 1.10 -27.24
CA LYS A 21 -25.31 -0.26 -27.35
C LYS A 21 -24.47 -0.62 -26.12
N ASN A 22 -23.62 0.29 -25.64
CA ASN A 22 -22.81 0.06 -24.45
C ASN A 22 -23.66 -0.04 -23.18
N MET A 23 -24.76 0.72 -23.07
CA MET A 23 -25.69 0.62 -21.95
C MET A 23 -26.34 -0.77 -21.86
N LEU A 24 -26.64 -1.40 -23.00
CA LEU A 24 -27.22 -2.75 -23.06
C LEU A 24 -26.18 -3.87 -22.97
N SER A 25 -24.87 -3.54 -22.98
CA SER A 25 -23.81 -4.54 -22.85
C SER A 25 -23.69 -5.05 -21.42
N LYS A 26 -23.20 -6.30 -21.28
CA LYS A 26 -22.97 -6.89 -19.95
C LYS A 26 -21.92 -6.08 -19.17
N PRO A 27 -22.19 -5.64 -17.94
CA PRO A 27 -21.25 -4.91 -17.12
C PRO A 27 -20.02 -5.77 -16.78
N VAL A 28 -18.82 -5.16 -16.78
CA VAL A 28 -17.53 -5.79 -16.43
C VAL A 28 -17.00 -5.30 -15.08
N THR A 29 -17.86 -4.70 -14.29
CA THR A 29 -17.52 -4.15 -12.95
C THR A 29 -17.44 -5.27 -11.91
N PHE A 30 -16.47 -5.16 -11.01
CA PHE A 30 -16.42 -5.99 -9.81
C PHE A 30 -17.43 -5.45 -8.78
N GLN A 31 -18.17 -6.36 -8.18
CA GLN A 31 -19.18 -6.01 -7.15
C GLN A 31 -18.47 -5.91 -5.79
N TYR A 32 -17.75 -4.82 -5.59
CA TYR A 32 -17.13 -4.54 -4.29
C TYR A 32 -18.23 -4.14 -3.26
N PRO A 33 -18.19 -4.63 -2.00
CA PRO A 33 -17.10 -5.39 -1.36
C PRO A 33 -17.20 -6.93 -1.51
N GLU A 34 -18.27 -7.47 -2.09
CA GLU A 34 -18.54 -8.91 -2.19
C GLU A 34 -17.50 -9.61 -3.09
N GLN A 35 -17.09 -8.91 -4.14
CA GLN A 35 -16.05 -9.38 -5.06
C GLN A 35 -14.88 -8.42 -5.07
N LYS A 36 -13.74 -8.85 -4.53
CA LYS A 36 -12.51 -8.07 -4.55
C LYS A 36 -11.67 -8.43 -5.77
N ARG A 37 -11.00 -7.40 -6.31
CA ARG A 37 -10.06 -7.61 -7.40
C ARG A 37 -8.79 -8.27 -6.88
N VAL A 38 -8.34 -9.33 -7.53
CA VAL A 38 -7.01 -9.92 -7.28
C VAL A 38 -5.95 -8.95 -7.78
N MET A 39 -5.06 -8.54 -6.87
CA MET A 39 -3.96 -7.64 -7.21
C MET A 39 -2.82 -8.44 -7.87
N PRO A 40 -2.09 -7.83 -8.84
CA PRO A 40 -0.92 -8.46 -9.44
C PRO A 40 0.23 -8.55 -8.42
N ASP A 41 1.14 -9.51 -8.59
CA ASP A 41 2.26 -9.79 -7.68
C ASP A 41 3.19 -8.58 -7.43
N ARG A 42 3.28 -7.67 -8.40
CA ARG A 42 4.08 -6.43 -8.29
C ARG A 42 3.26 -5.21 -7.88
N TYR A 43 2.12 -5.42 -7.21
CA TYR A 43 1.32 -4.31 -6.73
C TYR A 43 2.01 -3.61 -5.56
N ARG A 44 2.12 -2.29 -5.65
CA ARG A 44 2.73 -1.45 -4.62
C ARG A 44 1.63 -0.90 -3.70
N GLY A 45 1.18 -1.74 -2.78
CA GLY A 45 0.22 -1.35 -1.75
C GLY A 45 0.92 -0.97 -0.43
N ARG A 46 0.35 -1.36 0.71
CA ARG A 46 0.87 -0.99 2.03
C ARG A 46 2.23 -1.62 2.30
N HIS A 47 3.05 -0.90 3.05
CA HIS A 47 4.36 -1.35 3.54
C HIS A 47 4.20 -2.31 4.71
N PHE A 48 5.09 -3.31 4.75
CA PHE A 48 5.26 -4.24 5.85
C PHE A 48 6.73 -4.43 6.15
N LEU A 49 7.05 -4.75 7.41
CA LEU A 49 8.38 -5.16 7.84
C LEU A 49 8.40 -6.67 8.00
N ASN A 50 9.28 -7.32 7.26
CA ASN A 50 9.45 -8.77 7.31
C ASN A 50 10.18 -9.19 8.59
N ARG A 51 9.80 -10.39 9.08
CA ARG A 51 10.55 -11.16 10.06
C ARG A 51 11.25 -12.34 9.38
N ASP A 52 12.31 -12.81 10.00
CA ASP A 52 12.94 -14.06 9.61
C ASP A 52 12.13 -15.27 10.10
N GLU A 53 12.53 -16.47 9.65
CA GLU A 53 11.93 -17.74 10.07
C GLU A 53 12.01 -17.95 11.60
N ASP A 54 13.04 -17.39 12.23
CA ASP A 54 13.25 -17.40 13.69
C ASP A 54 12.36 -16.38 14.45
N GLY A 55 11.52 -15.60 13.74
CA GLY A 55 10.68 -14.55 14.29
C GLY A 55 11.40 -13.23 14.57
N GLN A 56 12.72 -13.14 14.34
CA GLN A 56 13.49 -11.91 14.51
C GLN A 56 13.18 -10.90 13.39
N GLU A 57 13.37 -9.61 13.68
CA GLU A 57 13.20 -8.55 12.70
C GLU A 57 14.33 -8.61 11.66
N ARG A 58 14.01 -8.50 10.37
CA ARG A 58 15.02 -8.42 9.32
C ARG A 58 15.68 -7.05 9.24
N CYS A 59 15.03 -6.02 9.78
CA CYS A 59 15.52 -4.65 9.70
C CYS A 59 16.76 -4.47 10.60
N ILE A 60 17.86 -4.00 9.98
CA ILE A 60 19.15 -3.72 10.63
C ILE A 60 19.35 -2.22 10.92
N GLY A 61 18.32 -1.39 10.78
CA GLY A 61 18.39 0.05 11.07
C GLY A 61 19.36 0.84 10.20
N CYS A 62 19.67 0.42 8.97
CA CYS A 62 20.67 1.06 8.10
C CYS A 62 20.22 2.41 7.50
N SER A 63 18.96 2.78 7.63
CA SER A 63 18.35 4.04 7.14
C SER A 63 18.38 4.26 5.63
N LEU A 64 18.80 3.28 4.80
CA LEU A 64 18.84 3.42 3.35
C LEU A 64 17.46 3.68 2.73
N CYS A 65 16.41 3.08 3.27
CA CYS A 65 15.03 3.33 2.86
C CYS A 65 14.58 4.78 3.10
N SER A 66 15.03 5.40 4.20
CA SER A 66 14.77 6.81 4.51
C SER A 66 15.50 7.75 3.54
N ILE A 67 16.78 7.46 3.25
CA ILE A 67 17.61 8.27 2.35
C ILE A 67 17.09 8.21 0.91
N ASN A 68 16.66 7.03 0.45
CA ASN A 68 16.13 6.84 -0.91
C ASN A 68 14.68 7.29 -1.08
N CYS A 69 14.01 7.71 -0.01
CA CYS A 69 12.64 8.16 -0.09
C CYS A 69 12.53 9.56 -0.72
N PRO A 70 11.92 9.72 -1.91
CA PRO A 70 11.87 11.01 -2.62
C PRO A 70 11.01 12.06 -1.90
N VAL A 71 10.13 11.62 -1.00
CA VAL A 71 9.23 12.51 -0.22
C VAL A 71 9.57 12.55 1.27
N SER A 72 10.69 11.91 1.67
CA SER A 72 11.18 11.89 3.06
C SER A 72 10.09 11.54 4.08
N CYS A 73 9.27 10.51 3.77
CA CYS A 73 8.16 10.09 4.61
C CYS A 73 8.52 8.98 5.60
N ILE A 74 9.77 8.48 5.57
CA ILE A 74 10.25 7.37 6.41
C ILE A 74 11.21 7.93 7.45
N HIS A 75 10.93 7.65 8.73
CA HIS A 75 11.78 7.99 9.85
C HIS A 75 12.33 6.72 10.50
N VAL A 76 13.65 6.63 10.65
CA VAL A 76 14.33 5.46 11.22
C VAL A 76 15.33 5.94 12.25
N VAL A 77 15.23 5.41 13.47
CA VAL A 77 16.23 5.55 14.52
C VAL A 77 16.80 4.18 14.78
N SER A 78 18.12 4.04 14.64
CA SER A 78 18.81 2.78 14.89
C SER A 78 19.36 2.72 16.31
N ALA A 79 19.29 1.54 16.94
CA ALA A 79 19.95 1.24 18.22
C ALA A 79 20.87 0.03 18.09
N GLU A 80 21.77 -0.13 19.04
CA GLU A 80 22.66 -1.30 19.14
C GLU A 80 21.84 -2.52 19.63
N ASN A 81 22.12 -3.66 19.04
CA ASN A 81 21.43 -4.91 19.39
C ASN A 81 22.07 -5.54 20.62
N ASP A 82 21.24 -6.01 21.57
CA ASP A 82 21.76 -6.71 22.75
C ASP A 82 22.22 -8.12 22.34
N PRO A 83 23.49 -8.48 22.58
CA PRO A 83 24.00 -9.81 22.26
C PRO A 83 23.27 -10.96 22.98
N ASN A 84 22.69 -10.68 24.16
CA ASN A 84 21.99 -11.70 24.96
C ASN A 84 20.52 -11.89 24.55
N ASN A 85 19.91 -10.85 23.95
CA ASN A 85 18.53 -10.89 23.48
C ASN A 85 18.39 -10.11 22.16
N PRO A 86 18.89 -10.66 21.06
CA PRO A 86 18.92 -9.96 19.78
C PRO A 86 17.53 -9.78 19.18
N VAL A 87 17.19 -8.55 18.83
CA VAL A 87 15.94 -8.19 18.14
C VAL A 87 16.03 -8.52 16.65
N SER A 88 17.23 -8.32 16.06
CA SER A 88 17.54 -8.63 14.66
C SER A 88 18.84 -9.40 14.55
N LYS A 89 19.15 -9.97 13.37
CA LYS A 89 20.41 -10.68 13.11
C LYS A 89 21.64 -9.77 12.95
N GLY A 90 21.42 -8.46 12.83
CA GLY A 90 22.49 -7.47 12.70
C GLY A 90 23.04 -6.99 14.04
N GLU A 91 24.16 -6.25 14.00
CA GLU A 91 24.69 -5.54 15.16
C GLU A 91 23.78 -4.41 15.65
N ARG A 92 22.88 -3.96 14.75
CA ARG A 92 21.92 -2.88 14.99
C ARG A 92 20.53 -3.34 14.56
N TYR A 93 19.52 -2.67 15.11
CA TYR A 93 18.13 -2.81 14.72
C TYR A 93 17.46 -1.43 14.64
N ALA A 94 16.29 -1.34 14.04
CA ALA A 94 15.49 -0.12 14.08
C ALA A 94 14.73 -0.06 15.41
N GLU A 95 15.13 0.83 16.31
CA GLU A 95 14.40 1.11 17.55
C GLU A 95 13.07 1.82 17.21
N VAL A 96 13.15 2.86 16.38
CA VAL A 96 11.98 3.54 15.84
C VAL A 96 11.95 3.37 14.33
N TYR A 97 10.81 2.98 13.82
CA TYR A 97 10.54 2.92 12.38
C TYR A 97 9.14 3.44 12.13
N GLU A 98 9.04 4.56 11.44
CA GLU A 98 7.76 5.20 11.14
C GLU A 98 7.65 5.56 9.67
N ILE A 99 6.47 5.37 9.10
CA ILE A 99 6.14 5.80 7.73
C ILE A 99 4.91 6.71 7.79
N ASN A 100 5.05 7.93 7.27
CA ASN A 100 3.90 8.79 7.05
C ASN A 100 3.20 8.40 5.73
N LEU A 101 2.15 7.59 5.84
CA LEU A 101 1.39 7.08 4.68
C LEU A 101 0.63 8.18 3.92
N LEU A 102 0.34 9.34 4.57
CA LEU A 102 -0.27 10.48 3.87
C LEU A 102 0.69 11.20 2.93
N ARG A 103 1.99 11.10 3.18
CA ARG A 103 3.03 11.67 2.31
C ARG A 103 3.58 10.65 1.32
N CYS A 104 3.46 9.37 1.63
CA CYS A 104 3.99 8.29 0.82
C CYS A 104 3.31 8.26 -0.55
N ILE A 105 4.11 8.14 -1.61
CA ILE A 105 3.63 8.01 -2.99
C ILE A 105 3.67 6.55 -3.50
N TYR A 106 3.98 5.60 -2.63
CA TYR A 106 4.02 4.17 -2.93
C TYR A 106 4.92 3.81 -4.12
N CYS A 107 6.04 4.52 -4.29
CA CYS A 107 6.97 4.34 -5.41
C CYS A 107 7.79 3.04 -5.35
N GLY A 108 7.96 2.43 -4.15
CA GLY A 108 8.71 1.19 -3.95
C GLY A 108 10.22 1.35 -3.79
N TYR A 109 10.79 2.56 -3.88
CA TYR A 109 12.24 2.76 -3.75
C TYR A 109 12.80 2.34 -2.39
N CYS A 110 12.01 2.37 -1.33
CA CYS A 110 12.41 1.87 -0.02
C CYS A 110 12.62 0.34 -0.02
N GLU A 111 11.80 -0.40 -0.77
CA GLU A 111 11.94 -1.85 -0.96
C GLU A 111 13.17 -2.17 -1.80
N GLU A 112 13.36 -1.47 -2.94
CA GLU A 112 14.51 -1.65 -3.81
C GLU A 112 15.85 -1.28 -3.15
N ALA A 113 15.84 -0.30 -2.22
CA ALA A 113 17.03 0.14 -1.49
C ALA A 113 17.38 -0.73 -0.28
N CYS A 114 16.52 -1.66 0.12
CA CYS A 114 16.71 -2.47 1.32
C CYS A 114 17.63 -3.65 1.07
N PRO A 115 18.85 -3.70 1.67
CA PRO A 115 19.81 -4.77 1.40
C PRO A 115 19.43 -6.13 2.01
N VAL A 116 18.44 -6.14 2.91
CA VAL A 116 18.00 -7.32 3.67
C VAL A 116 16.53 -7.67 3.43
N ASP A 117 15.89 -7.05 2.44
CA ASP A 117 14.47 -7.22 2.12
C ASP A 117 13.57 -7.13 3.37
N ALA A 118 13.89 -6.18 4.26
CA ALA A 118 13.14 -5.97 5.48
C ALA A 118 11.82 -5.24 5.22
N VAL A 119 11.85 -4.14 4.44
CA VAL A 119 10.66 -3.40 4.06
C VAL A 119 10.18 -3.86 2.70
N VAL A 120 8.90 -4.21 2.61
CA VAL A 120 8.26 -4.72 1.38
C VAL A 120 6.90 -4.06 1.19
N LEU A 121 6.48 -3.90 -0.07
CA LEU A 121 5.13 -3.47 -0.41
C LEU A 121 4.30 -4.69 -0.79
N ARG A 122 3.06 -4.76 -0.31
CA ARG A 122 2.16 -5.90 -0.56
C ARG A 122 0.83 -5.42 -1.16
N GLU A 123 0.01 -6.38 -1.54
CA GLU A 123 -1.26 -6.15 -2.23
C GLU A 123 -2.33 -5.42 -1.40
N HIS A 124 -2.06 -5.08 -0.15
CA HIS A 124 -3.01 -4.42 0.73
C HIS A 124 -3.26 -2.96 0.30
N TYR A 125 -4.48 -2.66 -0.15
CA TYR A 125 -4.86 -1.35 -0.70
C TYR A 125 -5.99 -0.64 0.07
N GLU A 126 -6.69 -1.34 0.96
CA GLU A 126 -7.79 -0.77 1.73
C GLU A 126 -7.23 -0.01 2.94
N LEU A 127 -6.94 1.27 2.74
CA LEU A 127 -6.26 2.13 3.72
C LEU A 127 -7.15 3.25 4.24
N ALA A 128 -8.46 3.20 3.97
CA ALA A 128 -9.39 4.25 4.41
C ALA A 128 -9.58 4.22 5.93
N ASP A 129 -9.43 5.36 6.59
CA ASP A 129 -9.64 5.54 8.02
C ASP A 129 -10.24 6.94 8.30
N TYR A 130 -10.85 7.10 9.46
CA TYR A 130 -11.45 8.36 9.93
C TYR A 130 -10.45 9.25 10.67
N ASP A 131 -9.38 8.70 11.27
CA ASP A 131 -8.38 9.46 12.01
C ASP A 131 -7.09 9.61 11.21
N ARG A 132 -6.63 10.86 11.10
CA ARG A 132 -5.36 11.18 10.44
C ARG A 132 -4.14 10.57 11.14
N LYS A 133 -4.20 10.35 12.45
CA LYS A 133 -3.06 9.83 13.23
C LYS A 133 -2.73 8.38 12.87
N THR A 134 -3.73 7.60 12.44
CA THR A 134 -3.54 6.21 12.03
C THR A 134 -2.69 6.05 10.79
N TYR A 135 -2.52 7.13 10.01
CA TYR A 135 -1.65 7.13 8.83
C TYR A 135 -0.15 7.37 9.14
N ILE A 136 0.21 7.52 10.41
CA ILE A 136 1.60 7.35 10.85
C ILE A 136 1.76 5.89 11.25
N ALA A 137 2.20 5.07 10.30
CA ALA A 137 2.43 3.64 10.56
C ALA A 137 3.69 3.47 11.39
N THR A 138 3.55 2.96 12.61
CA THR A 138 4.65 2.66 13.51
C THR A 138 5.29 1.31 13.18
N LYS A 139 6.43 1.01 13.79
CA LYS A 139 7.12 -0.27 13.61
C LYS A 139 6.21 -1.46 13.91
N GLU A 140 5.46 -1.38 15.00
CA GLU A 140 4.54 -2.43 15.43
C GLU A 140 3.45 -2.69 14.38
N ASP A 141 2.89 -1.61 13.80
CA ASP A 141 1.87 -1.72 12.75
C ASP A 141 2.41 -2.33 11.45
N LEU A 142 3.69 -2.10 11.17
CA LEU A 142 4.35 -2.61 9.97
C LEU A 142 4.82 -4.06 10.10
N LEU A 143 5.06 -4.53 11.34
CA LEU A 143 5.45 -5.92 11.63
C LEU A 143 4.27 -6.89 11.66
N VAL A 144 3.04 -6.37 11.72
CA VAL A 144 1.82 -7.19 11.66
C VAL A 144 1.39 -7.36 10.23
N TYR A 145 1.58 -8.57 9.70
CA TYR A 145 1.07 -8.95 8.40
C TYR A 145 -0.39 -9.43 8.54
N PRO A 146 -1.37 -8.76 7.92
CA PRO A 146 -2.73 -9.26 7.96
C PRO A 146 -2.80 -10.56 7.14
N GLU A 147 -3.38 -11.62 7.73
CA GLU A 147 -3.67 -12.85 7.02
C GLU A 147 -4.48 -12.54 5.75
N PRO A 148 -4.19 -13.17 4.60
CA PRO A 148 -4.77 -12.82 3.31
C PRO A 148 -6.30 -12.92 3.24
N ASN A 149 -6.94 -13.52 4.23
CA ASN A 149 -8.39 -13.72 4.29
C ASN A 149 -9.07 -13.05 5.50
N VAL A 150 -8.33 -12.37 6.37
CA VAL A 150 -8.91 -11.69 7.53
C VAL A 150 -8.89 -10.19 7.30
N PHE A 151 -9.82 -9.74 6.48
CA PHE A 151 -10.24 -8.35 6.48
C PHE A 151 -11.12 -8.12 7.71
N SER A 152 -10.52 -8.09 8.89
CA SER A 152 -11.24 -7.56 10.04
C SER A 152 -11.10 -6.04 10.00
N VAL A 153 -12.24 -5.36 9.92
CA VAL A 153 -12.42 -3.93 10.14
C VAL A 153 -11.80 -3.46 11.48
N ASN A 154 -11.30 -4.39 12.27
CA ASN A 154 -10.78 -4.22 13.62
C ASN A 154 -9.26 -4.03 13.72
N PHE A 155 -8.51 -4.00 12.61
CA PHE A 155 -7.06 -3.75 12.67
C PHE A 155 -6.74 -2.39 13.32
N TRP A 156 -7.65 -1.42 13.20
CA TRP A 156 -7.53 -0.08 13.77
C TRP A 156 -8.21 0.06 15.15
N ALA A 157 -9.10 -0.86 15.52
CA ALA A 157 -9.84 -0.81 16.78
C ALA A 157 -8.98 -1.13 18.03
N THR A 158 -7.80 -1.72 17.87
CA THR A 158 -6.89 -2.05 18.98
C THR A 158 -6.07 -0.86 19.47
N ARG A 159 -6.17 0.31 18.84
CA ARG A 159 -5.43 1.53 19.22
C ARG A 159 -6.19 2.45 20.21
N THR A 160 -7.39 2.12 20.62
CA THR A 160 -8.23 2.96 21.51
C THR A 160 -8.26 2.51 22.97
N SER A 161 -7.25 1.81 23.46
CA SER A 161 -7.08 1.53 24.90
C SER A 161 -5.79 2.13 25.43
#